data_bc422b632f46b5ab962b2b6359e9335f
#
_entry.id   bc422b632f46b5ab962b2b6359e9335f
#
_cell.length_a   1.000
_cell.length_b   1.000
_cell.length_c   1.000
_cell.angle_alpha   90.00
_cell.angle_beta   90.00
_cell.angle_gamma   90.00
#
_symmetry.space_group_name_H-M   'P 1'
#
loop_
_entity.id
_entity.type
_entity.pdbx_description
1 polymer ?
#
loop_
_entity_poly.entity_id
_entity_poly.type
_entity_poly.pdbx_seq_one_letter_code
_entity_poly.pdbx_strand_id
1 'polypeptide(L)'
;IYHAYAKELIRRGLAYPCFCTEEELEKTRAYQTENKLLPGYYGEFACCRSLTEEEIYANLAAGKPYVIRLRSQGDSEKKSVFHDAVKGDITVTENDQDVVILKSDGIPTYHFAHAIDDHFMRTTLVIRGEEWLSSLPIHIELFKVLGFRLPKYGHNCSIQKLDGDTRRKLSKRKDPEASLTFYREQGYHPLAVKTYMMTLLNSNFEEWMLKFPDKPLDEFKYSIGKMGKSGALFDIVKLNDISKMVLANLSAEEMYGFLKEWADAYGAEEQKGYFCDKEYMLKVLSLCMGVGGKKRRKDFVFAKQACETIAYFFDSSFAPEFSYRFEAEVVKAVLTDFKEIYNHSDDASVWFGKVKE
;
A
#
# COMPACT_ATOMS: atom_id res chain seq x y z
N ILE A 1 26.63 2.01 -17.75
CA ILE A 1 27.12 1.36 -16.50
C ILE A 1 26.87 -0.14 -16.56
N TYR A 2 25.64 -0.63 -16.70
CA TYR A 2 25.31 -2.07 -16.68
C TYR A 2 26.11 -2.89 -17.68
N HIS A 3 26.23 -2.44 -18.93
CA HIS A 3 27.02 -3.13 -19.94
C HIS A 3 28.50 -3.25 -19.57
N ALA A 4 29.07 -2.25 -18.90
CA ALA A 4 30.46 -2.32 -18.45
C ALA A 4 30.67 -3.42 -17.41
N TYR A 5 29.75 -3.50 -16.43
CA TYR A 5 29.81 -4.56 -15.41
C TYR A 5 29.49 -5.95 -15.98
N ALA A 6 28.54 -6.06 -16.92
CA ALA A 6 28.28 -7.33 -17.59
C ALA A 6 29.49 -7.83 -18.39
N LYS A 7 30.17 -6.95 -19.13
CA LYS A 7 31.43 -7.27 -19.85
C LYS A 7 32.54 -7.71 -18.89
N GLU A 8 32.65 -7.03 -17.74
CA GLU A 8 33.65 -7.40 -16.72
C GLU A 8 33.35 -8.78 -16.11
N LEU A 9 32.07 -9.09 -15.85
CA LEU A 9 31.68 -10.43 -15.40
C LEU A 9 31.94 -11.50 -16.44
N ILE A 10 31.72 -11.23 -17.74
CA ILE A 10 32.10 -12.13 -18.85
C ILE A 10 33.60 -12.35 -18.87
N ARG A 11 34.42 -11.27 -18.83
CA ARG A 11 35.89 -11.35 -18.81
C ARG A 11 36.41 -12.20 -17.64
N ARG A 12 35.72 -12.20 -16.51
CA ARG A 12 36.04 -12.99 -15.31
C ARG A 12 35.45 -14.40 -15.35
N GLY A 13 34.73 -14.79 -16.41
CA GLY A 13 34.07 -16.07 -16.52
C GLY A 13 32.84 -16.23 -15.59
N LEU A 14 32.32 -15.14 -15.04
CA LEU A 14 31.18 -15.10 -14.13
C LEU A 14 29.86 -14.76 -14.83
N ALA A 15 29.88 -14.53 -16.13
CA ALA A 15 28.70 -14.37 -16.98
C ALA A 15 29.01 -14.89 -18.38
N TYR A 16 27.98 -15.18 -19.16
CA TYR A 16 28.10 -15.69 -20.50
C TYR A 16 26.90 -15.36 -21.38
N PRO A 17 27.05 -15.31 -22.72
CA PRO A 17 25.93 -15.16 -23.64
C PRO A 17 25.12 -16.45 -23.75
N CYS A 18 23.80 -16.33 -23.69
CA CYS A 18 22.86 -17.43 -23.88
C CYS A 18 22.00 -17.16 -25.12
N PHE A 19 22.01 -18.10 -26.05
CA PHE A 19 21.32 -18.03 -27.34
C PHE A 19 20.04 -18.84 -27.41
N CYS A 20 19.59 -19.41 -26.28
CA CYS A 20 18.35 -20.19 -26.23
C CYS A 20 17.15 -19.35 -26.64
N THR A 21 16.32 -19.91 -27.47
CA THR A 21 15.01 -19.38 -27.87
C THR A 21 13.99 -19.55 -26.74
N GLU A 22 12.91 -18.79 -26.81
CA GLU A 22 11.79 -18.93 -25.85
C GLU A 22 11.19 -20.33 -25.91
N GLU A 23 11.05 -20.89 -27.12
CA GLU A 23 10.53 -22.26 -27.33
C GLU A 23 11.41 -23.32 -26.65
N GLU A 24 12.74 -23.22 -26.77
CA GLU A 24 13.67 -24.14 -26.10
C GLU A 24 13.58 -24.04 -24.58
N LEU A 25 13.46 -22.83 -24.06
CA LEU A 25 13.29 -22.59 -22.62
C LEU A 25 11.94 -23.13 -22.10
N GLU A 26 10.87 -22.99 -22.87
CA GLU A 26 9.57 -23.55 -22.51
C GLU A 26 9.57 -25.08 -22.51
N LYS A 27 10.18 -25.72 -23.51
CA LYS A 27 10.37 -27.17 -23.53
C LYS A 27 11.13 -27.66 -22.30
N THR A 28 12.20 -26.96 -21.94
CA THR A 28 12.98 -27.29 -20.74
C THR A 28 12.15 -27.17 -19.46
N ARG A 29 11.38 -26.10 -19.31
CA ARG A 29 10.48 -25.90 -18.15
C ARG A 29 9.39 -26.94 -18.07
N ALA A 30 8.79 -27.31 -19.22
CA ALA A 30 7.77 -28.34 -19.29
C ALA A 30 8.32 -29.69 -18.80
N TYR A 31 9.50 -30.07 -19.31
CA TYR A 31 10.21 -31.29 -18.90
C TYR A 31 10.51 -31.29 -17.39
N GLN A 32 11.06 -30.17 -16.87
CA GLN A 32 11.35 -30.04 -15.44
C GLN A 32 10.08 -30.18 -14.59
N THR A 33 8.98 -29.55 -15.01
CA THR A 33 7.69 -29.63 -14.30
C THR A 33 7.13 -31.06 -14.29
N GLU A 34 7.15 -31.77 -15.44
CA GLU A 34 6.68 -33.11 -15.57
C GLU A 34 7.47 -34.08 -14.68
N ASN A 35 8.78 -33.86 -14.58
CA ASN A 35 9.68 -34.65 -13.75
C ASN A 35 9.80 -34.16 -12.29
N LYS A 36 8.95 -33.21 -11.85
CA LYS A 36 8.93 -32.63 -10.50
C LYS A 36 10.27 -32.01 -10.09
N LEU A 37 11.02 -31.51 -11.06
CA LEU A 37 12.23 -30.73 -10.84
C LEU A 37 11.88 -29.23 -10.69
N LEU A 38 12.74 -28.45 -10.05
CA LEU A 38 12.54 -27.02 -9.95
C LEU A 38 12.71 -26.38 -11.34
N PRO A 39 11.71 -25.69 -11.90
CA PRO A 39 11.87 -25.02 -13.17
C PRO A 39 12.93 -23.91 -13.10
N GLY A 40 13.88 -23.93 -14.04
CA GLY A 40 14.93 -22.93 -14.04
C GLY A 40 16.04 -23.23 -15.07
N TYR A 41 17.08 -22.38 -15.05
CA TYR A 41 18.22 -22.49 -15.95
C TYR A 41 19.50 -22.75 -15.12
N TYR A 42 19.79 -24.02 -14.87
CA TYR A 42 20.86 -24.47 -13.99
C TYR A 42 21.35 -25.87 -14.38
N GLY A 43 22.52 -26.26 -13.89
CA GLY A 43 23.08 -27.61 -14.10
C GLY A 43 23.10 -28.02 -15.56
N GLU A 44 22.57 -29.20 -15.86
CA GLU A 44 22.46 -29.75 -17.22
C GLU A 44 21.45 -28.99 -18.10
N PHE A 45 20.50 -28.28 -17.49
CA PHE A 45 19.52 -27.45 -18.20
C PHE A 45 20.08 -26.11 -18.67
N ALA A 46 21.31 -25.74 -18.24
CA ALA A 46 21.98 -24.52 -18.65
C ALA A 46 22.86 -24.75 -19.88
N CYS A 47 22.27 -25.17 -21.01
CA CYS A 47 22.97 -25.67 -22.20
C CYS A 47 23.99 -24.69 -22.77
N CYS A 48 23.76 -23.37 -22.72
CA CYS A 48 24.75 -22.37 -23.20
C CYS A 48 25.91 -22.13 -22.21
N ARG A 49 25.84 -22.68 -21.00
CA ARG A 49 26.84 -22.48 -19.93
C ARG A 49 28.19 -23.12 -20.32
N SER A 50 28.17 -24.18 -21.11
CA SER A 50 29.33 -24.98 -21.50
C SER A 50 29.77 -24.77 -22.96
N LEU A 51 29.22 -23.76 -23.66
CA LEU A 51 29.63 -23.42 -25.02
C LEU A 51 31.11 -23.00 -25.04
N THR A 52 31.85 -23.48 -26.05
CA THR A 52 33.23 -23.06 -26.32
C THR A 52 33.28 -21.63 -26.87
N GLU A 53 34.45 -21.02 -26.85
CA GLU A 53 34.62 -19.69 -27.45
C GLU A 53 34.30 -19.69 -28.94
N GLU A 54 34.71 -20.75 -29.67
CA GLU A 54 34.43 -20.91 -31.10
C GLU A 54 32.92 -20.96 -31.38
N GLU A 55 32.17 -21.71 -30.58
CA GLU A 55 30.68 -21.81 -30.68
C GLU A 55 30.03 -20.47 -30.38
N ILE A 56 30.50 -19.76 -29.37
CA ILE A 56 30.00 -18.41 -29.03
C ILE A 56 30.26 -17.45 -30.21
N TYR A 57 31.49 -17.41 -30.75
CA TYR A 57 31.80 -16.55 -31.88
C TYR A 57 31.02 -16.92 -33.14
N ALA A 58 30.80 -18.21 -33.41
CA ALA A 58 29.98 -18.65 -34.53
C ALA A 58 28.50 -18.18 -34.39
N ASN A 59 27.94 -18.27 -33.20
CA ASN A 59 26.58 -17.80 -32.94
C ASN A 59 26.47 -16.26 -33.07
N LEU A 60 27.47 -15.52 -32.58
CA LEU A 60 27.53 -14.06 -32.72
C LEU A 60 27.68 -13.64 -34.19
N ALA A 61 28.56 -14.30 -34.94
CA ALA A 61 28.78 -14.06 -36.36
C ALA A 61 27.53 -14.37 -37.20
N ALA A 62 26.74 -15.36 -36.80
CA ALA A 62 25.45 -15.69 -37.41
C ALA A 62 24.34 -14.67 -37.03
N GLY A 63 24.63 -13.66 -36.21
CA GLY A 63 23.65 -12.66 -35.80
C GLY A 63 22.53 -13.20 -34.88
N LYS A 64 22.73 -14.32 -34.17
CA LYS A 64 21.75 -14.87 -33.28
C LYS A 64 21.50 -13.92 -32.12
N PRO A 65 20.22 -13.62 -31.78
CA PRO A 65 19.89 -12.86 -30.60
C PRO A 65 20.36 -13.61 -29.34
N TYR A 66 20.80 -12.85 -28.35
CA TYR A 66 21.28 -13.42 -27.08
C TYR A 66 20.94 -12.55 -25.89
N VAL A 67 20.92 -13.19 -24.74
CA VAL A 67 20.88 -12.53 -23.42
C VAL A 67 22.18 -12.81 -22.69
N ILE A 68 22.54 -11.99 -21.70
CA ILE A 68 23.67 -12.30 -20.82
C ILE A 68 23.12 -12.91 -19.53
N ARG A 69 23.64 -14.08 -19.17
CA ARG A 69 23.31 -14.76 -17.91
C ARG A 69 24.48 -14.69 -16.93
N LEU A 70 24.13 -14.59 -15.65
CA LEU A 70 25.06 -14.86 -14.56
C LEU A 70 25.47 -16.33 -14.64
N ARG A 71 26.74 -16.63 -14.43
CA ARG A 71 27.24 -17.98 -14.19
C ARG A 71 27.24 -18.18 -12.68
N SER A 72 26.15 -18.71 -12.15
CA SER A 72 26.03 -18.92 -10.71
C SER A 72 27.15 -19.81 -10.17
N GLN A 73 27.66 -19.43 -9.00
CA GLN A 73 28.72 -20.16 -8.29
C GLN A 73 28.16 -20.85 -7.03
N GLY A 74 26.86 -20.72 -6.80
CA GLY A 74 26.23 -21.27 -5.61
C GLY A 74 25.81 -22.72 -5.77
N ASP A 75 25.38 -23.29 -4.67
CA ASP A 75 24.99 -24.68 -4.51
C ASP A 75 23.70 -24.72 -3.68
N SER A 76 22.61 -25.16 -4.30
CA SER A 76 21.28 -25.20 -3.66
C SER A 76 21.20 -26.15 -2.45
N GLU A 77 22.17 -27.03 -2.27
CA GLU A 77 22.26 -27.88 -1.06
C GLU A 77 22.86 -27.11 0.12
N LYS A 78 23.57 -25.99 -0.13
CA LYS A 78 24.17 -25.17 0.91
C LYS A 78 23.18 -24.15 1.45
N LYS A 79 23.10 -24.08 2.76
CA LYS A 79 22.25 -23.15 3.51
C LYS A 79 23.10 -22.27 4.41
N SER A 80 22.71 -21.01 4.50
CA SER A 80 23.33 -20.05 5.41
C SER A 80 22.25 -19.30 6.18
N VAL A 81 22.63 -18.73 7.34
CA VAL A 81 21.75 -17.84 8.08
C VAL A 81 21.98 -16.42 7.60
N PHE A 82 20.89 -15.77 7.20
CA PHE A 82 20.87 -14.37 6.83
C PHE A 82 20.06 -13.58 7.86
N HIS A 83 20.64 -12.47 8.36
CA HIS A 83 19.96 -11.59 9.31
C HIS A 83 19.11 -10.54 8.58
N ASP A 84 17.80 -10.74 8.59
CA ASP A 84 16.83 -9.78 8.07
C ASP A 84 16.41 -8.80 9.15
N ALA A 85 16.37 -7.50 8.81
CA ALA A 85 16.10 -6.44 9.78
C ALA A 85 14.67 -6.49 10.37
N VAL A 86 13.72 -7.12 9.68
CA VAL A 86 12.31 -7.28 10.09
C VAL A 86 12.05 -8.71 10.61
N LYS A 87 12.40 -9.72 9.79
CA LYS A 87 12.11 -11.13 10.09
C LYS A 87 13.05 -11.72 11.14
N GLY A 88 14.23 -11.13 11.34
CA GLY A 88 15.31 -11.70 12.15
C GLY A 88 16.12 -12.72 11.36
N ASP A 89 16.66 -13.72 12.02
CA ASP A 89 17.47 -14.74 11.37
C ASP A 89 16.59 -15.67 10.52
N ILE A 90 16.90 -15.74 9.23
CA ILE A 90 16.25 -16.60 8.26
C ILE A 90 17.26 -17.52 7.60
N THR A 91 16.85 -18.73 7.25
CA THR A 91 17.68 -19.65 6.49
C THR A 91 17.50 -19.38 5.00
N VAL A 92 18.62 -19.17 4.30
CA VAL A 92 18.67 -18.96 2.85
C VAL A 92 19.51 -20.04 2.22
N THR A 93 19.06 -20.59 1.08
CA THR A 93 19.88 -21.46 0.23
C THR A 93 20.74 -20.62 -0.70
N GLU A 94 21.90 -21.11 -1.15
CA GLU A 94 22.64 -20.43 -2.19
C GLU A 94 21.89 -20.49 -3.53
N ASN A 95 22.11 -19.48 -4.38
CA ASN A 95 21.53 -19.46 -5.71
C ASN A 95 22.34 -20.38 -6.64
N ASP A 96 21.68 -21.28 -7.34
CA ASP A 96 22.25 -22.14 -8.39
C ASP A 96 21.73 -21.78 -9.79
N GLN A 97 20.84 -20.78 -9.89
CA GLN A 97 20.19 -20.39 -11.13
C GLN A 97 21.06 -19.41 -11.93
N ASP A 98 21.31 -19.69 -13.19
CA ASP A 98 21.95 -18.78 -14.12
C ASP A 98 20.93 -17.74 -14.64
N VAL A 99 20.62 -16.77 -13.79
CA VAL A 99 19.63 -15.74 -14.09
C VAL A 99 20.10 -14.80 -15.21
N VAL A 100 19.14 -14.30 -16.00
CA VAL A 100 19.43 -13.27 -16.99
C VAL A 100 19.79 -11.96 -16.28
N ILE A 101 20.92 -11.37 -16.61
CA ILE A 101 21.37 -10.07 -16.10
C ILE A 101 21.19 -8.95 -17.12
N LEU A 102 21.40 -9.22 -18.44
CA LEU A 102 21.02 -8.30 -19.52
C LEU A 102 20.12 -9.01 -20.52
N LYS A 103 19.04 -8.36 -20.89
CA LYS A 103 18.11 -8.81 -21.94
C LYS A 103 18.72 -8.61 -23.33
N SER A 104 18.08 -9.18 -24.34
CA SER A 104 18.50 -9.06 -25.75
C SER A 104 18.48 -7.63 -26.30
N ASP A 105 17.65 -6.76 -25.73
CA ASP A 105 17.58 -5.32 -26.02
C ASP A 105 18.67 -4.51 -25.29
N GLY A 106 19.51 -5.16 -24.49
CA GLY A 106 20.55 -4.54 -23.69
C GLY A 106 20.09 -3.91 -22.37
N ILE A 107 18.79 -4.01 -22.04
CA ILE A 107 18.26 -3.50 -20.77
C ILE A 107 18.56 -4.49 -19.66
N PRO A 108 19.08 -4.04 -18.48
CA PRO A 108 19.33 -4.95 -17.35
C PRO A 108 18.00 -5.51 -16.80
N THR A 109 18.07 -6.72 -16.26
CA THR A 109 16.99 -7.21 -15.42
C THR A 109 16.98 -6.50 -14.08
N TYR A 110 15.84 -6.57 -13.38
CA TYR A 110 15.71 -5.97 -12.04
C TYR A 110 16.83 -6.44 -11.09
N HIS A 111 17.14 -7.73 -11.08
CA HIS A 111 18.16 -8.28 -10.19
C HIS A 111 19.54 -7.63 -10.38
N PHE A 112 19.94 -7.45 -11.63
CA PHE A 112 21.24 -6.85 -11.95
C PHE A 112 21.24 -5.34 -11.71
N ALA A 113 20.19 -4.65 -12.14
CA ALA A 113 20.02 -3.23 -11.88
C ALA A 113 20.04 -2.92 -10.39
N HIS A 114 19.29 -3.69 -9.58
CA HIS A 114 19.24 -3.56 -8.13
C HIS A 114 20.64 -3.59 -7.50
N ALA A 115 21.48 -4.57 -7.85
CA ALA A 115 22.82 -4.68 -7.27
C ALA A 115 23.73 -3.50 -7.64
N ILE A 116 23.65 -3.02 -8.89
CA ILE A 116 24.48 -1.94 -9.40
C ILE A 116 23.99 -0.58 -8.87
N ASP A 117 22.69 -0.32 -8.98
CA ASP A 117 22.12 0.98 -8.60
C ASP A 117 22.25 1.20 -7.09
N ASP A 118 21.92 0.20 -6.27
CA ASP A 118 22.05 0.30 -4.83
C ASP A 118 23.51 0.50 -4.38
N HIS A 119 24.46 -0.11 -5.08
CA HIS A 119 25.87 0.15 -4.81
C HIS A 119 26.24 1.62 -5.09
N PHE A 120 25.89 2.15 -6.27
CA PHE A 120 26.25 3.52 -6.65
C PHE A 120 25.45 4.57 -5.88
N MET A 121 24.21 4.28 -5.53
CA MET A 121 23.37 5.13 -4.66
C MET A 121 23.74 5.00 -3.18
N ARG A 122 24.69 4.12 -2.84
CA ARG A 122 25.14 3.87 -1.46
C ARG A 122 24.01 3.46 -0.53
N THR A 123 23.07 2.66 -1.03
CA THR A 123 21.97 2.13 -0.25
C THR A 123 22.51 1.29 0.91
N THR A 124 22.06 1.60 2.12
CA THR A 124 22.48 0.90 3.35
C THR A 124 21.47 -0.10 3.84
N LEU A 125 20.18 0.11 3.52
CA LEU A 125 19.05 -0.73 3.92
C LEU A 125 18.02 -0.76 2.81
N VAL A 126 17.61 -1.96 2.41
CA VAL A 126 16.53 -2.22 1.46
C VAL A 126 15.31 -2.74 2.23
N ILE A 127 14.20 -2.00 2.21
CA ILE A 127 12.92 -2.46 2.76
C ILE A 127 12.00 -2.78 1.58
N ARG A 128 11.47 -4.02 1.55
CA ARG A 128 10.61 -4.49 0.46
C ARG A 128 9.63 -5.56 0.96
N GLY A 129 8.65 -5.92 0.14
CA GLY A 129 7.69 -6.98 0.47
C GLY A 129 8.34 -8.37 0.56
N GLU A 130 7.78 -9.23 1.39
CA GLU A 130 8.27 -10.60 1.61
C GLU A 130 8.23 -11.50 0.36
N GLU A 131 7.49 -11.12 -0.68
CA GLU A 131 7.50 -11.78 -1.98
C GLU A 131 8.89 -11.80 -2.65
N TRP A 132 9.80 -10.92 -2.23
CA TRP A 132 11.16 -10.84 -2.71
C TRP A 132 12.16 -11.73 -1.94
N LEU A 133 11.71 -12.46 -0.91
CA LEU A 133 12.56 -13.38 -0.16
C LEU A 133 13.14 -14.48 -1.05
N SER A 134 12.36 -15.00 -1.99
CA SER A 134 12.82 -16.00 -2.96
C SER A 134 13.94 -15.50 -3.89
N SER A 135 14.05 -14.20 -4.11
CA SER A 135 15.11 -13.58 -4.92
C SER A 135 16.32 -13.14 -4.11
N LEU A 136 16.28 -13.23 -2.79
CA LEU A 136 17.37 -12.82 -1.91
C LEU A 136 18.69 -13.57 -2.18
N PRO A 137 18.70 -14.90 -2.42
CA PRO A 137 19.91 -15.62 -2.78
C PRO A 137 20.59 -15.07 -4.04
N ILE A 138 19.82 -14.73 -5.06
CA ILE A 138 20.31 -14.14 -6.31
C ILE A 138 20.99 -12.79 -6.04
N HIS A 139 20.37 -11.95 -5.19
CA HIS A 139 20.93 -10.65 -4.86
C HIS A 139 22.20 -10.77 -4.04
N ILE A 140 22.24 -11.67 -3.06
CA ILE A 140 23.46 -11.95 -2.26
C ILE A 140 24.60 -12.35 -3.19
N GLU A 141 24.34 -13.26 -4.14
CA GLU A 141 25.37 -13.70 -5.09
C GLU A 141 25.81 -12.55 -6.01
N LEU A 142 24.88 -11.76 -6.56
CA LEU A 142 25.23 -10.63 -7.43
C LEU A 142 26.11 -9.61 -6.72
N PHE A 143 25.81 -9.20 -5.50
CA PHE A 143 26.67 -8.31 -4.72
C PHE A 143 28.07 -8.92 -4.51
N LYS A 144 28.13 -10.21 -4.22
CA LYS A 144 29.39 -10.95 -4.01
C LYS A 144 30.24 -10.98 -5.28
N VAL A 145 29.69 -11.39 -6.43
CA VAL A 145 30.45 -11.50 -7.68
C VAL A 145 30.86 -10.14 -8.26
N LEU A 146 30.08 -9.10 -8.01
CA LEU A 146 30.40 -7.72 -8.36
C LEU A 146 31.46 -7.10 -7.43
N GLY A 147 31.74 -7.73 -6.29
CA GLY A 147 32.66 -7.18 -5.28
C GLY A 147 32.06 -6.00 -4.51
N PHE A 148 30.73 -5.91 -4.44
CA PHE A 148 30.02 -4.84 -3.77
C PHE A 148 29.66 -5.20 -2.33
N ARG A 149 29.57 -4.18 -1.47
CA ARG A 149 29.08 -4.37 -0.10
C ARG A 149 27.57 -4.64 -0.15
N LEU A 150 27.15 -5.78 0.41
CA LEU A 150 25.74 -6.14 0.54
C LEU A 150 25.04 -5.16 1.51
N PRO A 151 23.91 -4.53 1.12
CA PRO A 151 23.08 -3.73 2.03
C PRO A 151 22.38 -4.63 3.04
N LYS A 152 21.86 -4.04 4.11
CA LYS A 152 20.91 -4.74 4.97
C LYS A 152 19.58 -4.89 4.24
N TYR A 153 18.84 -5.96 4.51
CA TYR A 153 17.50 -6.17 3.99
C TYR A 153 16.50 -6.26 5.13
N GLY A 154 15.31 -5.75 4.91
CA GLY A 154 14.15 -5.91 5.76
C GLY A 154 12.93 -6.28 4.91
N HIS A 155 12.42 -7.48 5.09
CA HIS A 155 11.26 -7.98 4.34
C HIS A 155 10.00 -7.84 5.18
N ASN A 156 9.16 -6.86 4.84
CA ASN A 156 7.88 -6.66 5.50
C ASN A 156 6.80 -7.57 4.92
N CYS A 157 5.87 -7.96 5.78
CA CYS A 157 4.73 -8.77 5.39
C CYS A 157 3.75 -7.97 4.53
N SER A 158 3.07 -8.65 3.63
CA SER A 158 1.99 -8.07 2.86
C SER A 158 0.77 -7.83 3.73
N ILE A 159 0.04 -6.74 3.44
CA ILE A 159 -1.27 -6.49 4.04
C ILE A 159 -2.25 -7.55 3.50
N GLN A 160 -3.00 -8.16 4.40
CA GLN A 160 -3.95 -9.22 4.12
C GLN A 160 -5.40 -8.74 4.34
N LYS A 161 -6.34 -9.41 3.74
CA LYS A 161 -7.78 -9.24 3.93
C LYS A 161 -8.44 -10.59 4.17
N LEU A 162 -9.52 -10.62 4.94
CA LEU A 162 -10.37 -11.80 5.04
C LEU A 162 -11.24 -11.93 3.79
N ASP A 163 -11.29 -13.14 3.25
CA ASP A 163 -12.16 -13.55 2.16
C ASP A 163 -12.90 -14.82 2.65
N GLY A 164 -14.07 -14.63 3.25
CA GLY A 164 -14.67 -15.64 4.11
C GLY A 164 -13.77 -15.94 5.31
N ASP A 165 -13.46 -17.20 5.54
CA ASP A 165 -12.58 -17.66 6.62
C ASP A 165 -11.08 -17.71 6.24
N THR A 166 -10.74 -17.37 4.99
CA THR A 166 -9.36 -17.43 4.50
C THR A 166 -8.71 -16.05 4.45
N ARG A 167 -7.42 -16.01 4.81
CA ARG A 167 -6.60 -14.81 4.65
C ARG A 167 -5.94 -14.81 3.28
N ARG A 168 -6.09 -13.71 2.54
CA ARG A 168 -5.39 -13.50 1.27
C ARG A 168 -4.70 -12.14 1.25
N LYS A 169 -3.69 -12.01 0.41
CA LYS A 169 -3.03 -10.71 0.15
C LYS A 169 -4.04 -9.71 -0.41
N LEU A 170 -4.01 -8.48 0.09
CA LEU A 170 -4.77 -7.36 -0.46
C LEU A 170 -4.34 -7.11 -1.91
N SER A 171 -5.30 -7.01 -2.83
CA SER A 171 -5.05 -7.01 -4.27
C SER A 171 -5.70 -5.82 -4.96
N LYS A 172 -4.92 -5.02 -5.70
CA LYS A 172 -5.43 -3.87 -6.49
C LYS A 172 -6.54 -4.24 -7.49
N ARG A 173 -6.62 -5.52 -7.93
CA ARG A 173 -7.64 -5.98 -8.88
C ARG A 173 -8.98 -6.31 -8.22
N LYS A 174 -8.97 -6.65 -6.94
CA LYS A 174 -10.17 -7.12 -6.21
C LYS A 174 -10.60 -6.15 -5.11
N ASP A 175 -9.67 -5.39 -4.56
CA ASP A 175 -9.87 -4.58 -3.36
C ASP A 175 -9.60 -3.10 -3.69
N PRO A 176 -10.63 -2.24 -3.77
CA PRO A 176 -10.44 -0.81 -4.03
C PRO A 176 -9.48 -0.15 -3.02
N GLU A 177 -9.53 -0.54 -1.77
CA GLU A 177 -8.69 -0.07 -0.67
C GLU A 177 -7.19 -0.44 -0.81
N ALA A 178 -6.83 -1.26 -1.80
CA ALA A 178 -5.43 -1.49 -2.17
C ALA A 178 -4.85 -0.36 -3.04
N SER A 179 -5.68 0.59 -3.49
CA SER A 179 -5.26 1.75 -4.28
C SER A 179 -5.33 3.04 -3.47
N LEU A 180 -4.33 3.91 -3.62
CA LEU A 180 -4.37 5.26 -3.04
C LEU A 180 -5.50 6.12 -3.61
N THR A 181 -5.94 5.85 -4.84
CA THR A 181 -7.07 6.52 -5.50
C THR A 181 -8.35 6.38 -4.69
N PHE A 182 -8.61 5.18 -4.15
CA PHE A 182 -9.76 4.93 -3.28
C PHE A 182 -9.84 5.91 -2.10
N TYR A 183 -8.73 6.10 -1.37
CA TYR A 183 -8.73 7.00 -0.20
C TYR A 183 -8.94 8.46 -0.60
N ARG A 184 -8.40 8.88 -1.75
CA ARG A 184 -8.59 10.23 -2.28
C ARG A 184 -10.02 10.49 -2.72
N GLU A 185 -10.60 9.58 -3.48
CA GLU A 185 -11.97 9.67 -3.99
C GLU A 185 -13.01 9.63 -2.86
N GLN A 186 -12.81 8.78 -1.86
CA GLN A 186 -13.65 8.80 -0.67
C GLN A 186 -13.39 10.05 0.20
N GLY A 187 -12.21 10.64 0.14
CA GLY A 187 -11.81 11.79 0.93
C GLY A 187 -11.41 11.43 2.35
N TYR A 188 -10.62 10.34 2.52
CA TYR A 188 -9.97 10.11 3.81
C TYR A 188 -8.87 11.15 4.05
N HIS A 189 -8.83 11.68 5.25
CA HIS A 189 -7.79 12.62 5.63
C HIS A 189 -6.41 11.93 5.62
N PRO A 190 -5.36 12.52 4.99
CA PRO A 190 -4.04 11.86 4.87
C PRO A 190 -3.46 11.41 6.23
N LEU A 191 -3.64 12.22 7.29
CA LEU A 191 -3.20 11.86 8.63
C LEU A 191 -3.91 10.60 9.16
N ALA A 192 -5.20 10.43 8.88
CA ALA A 192 -5.95 9.24 9.31
C ALA A 192 -5.41 7.97 8.64
N VAL A 193 -5.16 8.04 7.33
CA VAL A 193 -4.57 6.91 6.58
C VAL A 193 -3.16 6.60 7.09
N LYS A 194 -2.30 7.61 7.29
CA LYS A 194 -0.95 7.43 7.84
C LYS A 194 -1.01 6.79 9.23
N THR A 195 -1.86 7.31 10.12
CA THR A 195 -2.05 6.78 11.48
C THR A 195 -2.48 5.32 11.45
N TYR A 196 -3.47 4.99 10.62
CA TYR A 196 -3.92 3.62 10.45
C TYR A 196 -2.80 2.70 9.92
N MET A 197 -2.09 3.12 8.87
CA MET A 197 -0.96 2.33 8.34
C MET A 197 0.13 2.10 9.38
N MET A 198 0.40 3.06 10.27
CA MET A 198 1.34 2.87 11.37
C MET A 198 0.90 1.80 12.36
N THR A 199 -0.41 1.62 12.61
CA THR A 199 -0.91 0.52 13.44
C THR A 199 -0.67 -0.85 12.83
N LEU A 200 -0.63 -0.94 11.49
CA LEU A 200 -0.32 -2.19 10.77
C LEU A 200 1.18 -2.47 10.70
N LEU A 201 1.99 -1.41 10.65
CA LEU A 201 3.44 -1.51 10.44
C LEU A 201 4.22 -1.74 11.71
N ASN A 202 3.82 -1.16 12.84
CA ASN A 202 4.64 -1.13 14.04
C ASN A 202 3.84 -1.52 15.29
N SER A 203 4.18 -2.65 15.90
CA SER A 203 3.41 -3.29 16.97
C SER A 203 3.27 -2.48 18.27
N ASN A 204 4.13 -1.47 18.50
CA ASN A 204 4.07 -0.60 19.68
C ASN A 204 3.43 0.78 19.38
N PHE A 205 2.95 1.01 18.15
CA PHE A 205 2.40 2.31 17.78
C PHE A 205 1.06 2.60 18.46
N GLU A 206 0.18 1.61 18.55
CA GLU A 206 -1.13 1.79 19.21
C GLU A 206 -1.00 2.14 20.69
N GLU A 207 -0.10 1.46 21.39
CA GLU A 207 0.19 1.77 22.79
C GLU A 207 0.75 3.18 22.95
N TRP A 208 1.64 3.59 22.05
CA TRP A 208 2.19 4.95 22.04
C TRP A 208 1.10 5.99 21.81
N MET A 209 0.20 5.76 20.83
CA MET A 209 -0.89 6.65 20.49
C MET A 209 -1.89 6.82 21.66
N LEU A 210 -2.20 5.72 22.37
CA LEU A 210 -3.05 5.78 23.56
C LEU A 210 -2.40 6.53 24.72
N LYS A 211 -1.08 6.39 24.89
CA LYS A 211 -0.31 7.06 25.93
C LYS A 211 -0.09 8.54 25.66
N PHE A 212 -0.02 8.92 24.41
CA PHE A 212 0.28 10.28 23.95
C PHE A 212 -0.70 10.76 22.88
N PRO A 213 -2.01 10.91 23.19
CA PRO A 213 -3.05 11.19 22.20
C PRO A 213 -2.90 12.53 21.49
N ASP A 214 -2.23 13.51 22.13
CA ASP A 214 -2.05 14.86 21.60
C ASP A 214 -0.72 15.07 20.88
N LYS A 215 0.14 14.03 20.83
CA LYS A 215 1.42 14.16 20.16
C LYS A 215 1.30 13.96 18.65
N PRO A 216 2.01 14.79 17.87
CA PRO A 216 2.06 14.61 16.43
C PRO A 216 2.75 13.29 16.06
N LEU A 217 2.34 12.73 14.93
CA LEU A 217 2.76 11.40 14.46
C LEU A 217 4.28 11.27 14.28
N ASP A 218 4.97 12.35 13.93
CA ASP A 218 6.42 12.41 13.69
C ASP A 218 7.25 12.32 14.97
N GLU A 219 6.66 12.52 16.15
CA GLU A 219 7.32 12.25 17.42
C GLU A 219 7.41 10.75 17.76
N PHE A 220 6.68 9.90 17.03
CA PHE A 220 6.80 8.46 17.23
C PHE A 220 8.15 7.95 16.76
N LYS A 221 8.88 7.29 17.68
CA LYS A 221 10.15 6.66 17.35
C LYS A 221 9.93 5.31 16.67
N TYR A 222 9.87 5.35 15.35
CA TYR A 222 9.73 4.17 14.52
C TYR A 222 10.91 3.20 14.71
N SER A 223 10.62 1.91 14.82
CA SER A 223 11.63 0.84 14.95
C SER A 223 11.37 -0.27 13.95
N ILE A 224 12.34 -0.54 13.09
CA ILE A 224 12.27 -1.64 12.10
C ILE A 224 12.10 -2.99 12.80
N GLY A 225 12.79 -3.21 13.93
CA GLY A 225 12.66 -4.44 14.72
C GLY A 225 11.28 -4.65 15.38
N LYS A 226 10.41 -3.63 15.36
CA LYS A 226 9.00 -3.69 15.83
C LYS A 226 8.00 -3.81 14.70
N MET A 227 8.47 -3.93 13.46
CA MET A 227 7.58 -4.24 12.33
C MET A 227 6.98 -5.64 12.49
N GLY A 228 5.74 -5.80 12.02
CA GLY A 228 5.05 -7.09 12.05
C GLY A 228 5.79 -8.16 11.24
N LYS A 229 6.03 -9.32 11.85
CA LYS A 229 6.66 -10.48 11.19
C LYS A 229 5.66 -11.36 10.44
N SER A 230 4.37 -11.22 10.73
CA SER A 230 3.24 -11.88 10.05
C SER A 230 2.36 -10.84 9.37
N GLY A 231 1.62 -11.23 8.34
CA GLY A 231 0.76 -10.30 7.59
C GLY A 231 -0.26 -9.59 8.48
N ALA A 232 -0.32 -8.27 8.38
CA ALA A 232 -1.32 -7.47 9.07
C ALA A 232 -2.67 -7.55 8.34
N LEU A 233 -3.76 -7.71 9.09
CA LEU A 233 -5.11 -7.76 8.53
C LEU A 233 -5.62 -6.33 8.33
N PHE A 234 -6.04 -6.01 7.11
CA PHE A 234 -6.72 -4.75 6.81
C PHE A 234 -8.12 -4.74 7.40
N ASP A 235 -8.43 -3.72 8.17
CA ASP A 235 -9.72 -3.52 8.82
C ASP A 235 -10.23 -2.10 8.53
N ILE A 236 -11.26 -2.02 7.69
CA ILE A 236 -11.88 -0.75 7.30
C ILE A 236 -12.62 -0.08 8.48
N VAL A 237 -13.14 -0.87 9.41
CA VAL A 237 -13.83 -0.33 10.60
C VAL A 237 -12.84 0.41 11.47
N LYS A 238 -11.68 -0.19 11.71
CA LYS A 238 -10.58 0.44 12.47
C LYS A 238 -10.06 1.71 11.78
N LEU A 239 -9.91 1.69 10.44
CA LEU A 239 -9.56 2.89 9.69
C LEU A 239 -10.60 4.00 9.88
N ASN A 240 -11.89 3.66 9.79
CA ASN A 240 -12.99 4.62 9.98
C ASN A 240 -12.99 5.22 11.39
N ASP A 241 -12.73 4.41 12.41
CA ASP A 241 -12.68 4.91 13.79
C ASP A 241 -11.46 5.81 14.04
N ILE A 242 -10.32 5.50 13.47
CA ILE A 242 -9.15 6.39 13.48
C ILE A 242 -9.46 7.69 12.73
N SER A 243 -10.13 7.60 11.59
CA SER A 243 -10.50 8.78 10.80
C SER A 243 -11.46 9.70 11.56
N LYS A 244 -12.48 9.14 12.21
CA LYS A 244 -13.37 9.90 13.11
C LYS A 244 -12.60 10.64 14.21
N MET A 245 -11.60 10.01 14.80
CA MET A 245 -10.77 10.66 15.83
C MET A 245 -9.97 11.81 15.24
N VAL A 246 -9.34 11.61 14.08
CA VAL A 246 -8.55 12.65 13.42
C VAL A 246 -9.41 13.83 13.04
N LEU A 247 -10.56 13.59 12.38
CA LEU A 247 -11.46 14.66 11.94
C LEU A 247 -12.10 15.41 13.12
N ALA A 248 -12.41 14.73 14.21
CA ALA A 248 -12.96 15.39 15.40
C ALA A 248 -11.96 16.34 16.08
N ASN A 249 -10.66 16.18 15.86
CA ASN A 249 -9.62 17.06 16.41
C ASN A 249 -9.32 18.29 15.55
N LEU A 250 -9.83 18.34 14.31
CA LEU A 250 -9.69 19.50 13.46
C LEU A 250 -10.50 20.69 13.99
N SER A 251 -10.03 21.92 13.75
CA SER A 251 -10.86 23.11 13.86
C SER A 251 -11.90 23.18 12.73
N ALA A 252 -12.91 24.03 12.86
CA ALA A 252 -13.88 24.22 11.79
C ALA A 252 -13.24 24.77 10.50
N GLU A 253 -12.22 25.62 10.62
CA GLU A 253 -11.44 26.14 9.49
C GLU A 253 -10.62 25.06 8.79
N GLU A 254 -9.94 24.20 9.54
CA GLU A 254 -9.19 23.09 8.96
C GLU A 254 -10.13 22.09 8.26
N MET A 255 -11.27 21.78 8.88
CA MET A 255 -12.30 20.94 8.28
C MET A 255 -12.86 21.58 7.02
N TYR A 256 -13.15 22.89 7.02
CA TYR A 256 -13.60 23.63 5.84
C TYR A 256 -12.59 23.50 4.70
N GLY A 257 -11.31 23.75 4.97
CA GLY A 257 -10.24 23.64 3.97
C GLY A 257 -10.16 22.23 3.37
N PHE A 258 -10.17 21.23 4.24
CA PHE A 258 -10.11 19.81 3.84
C PHE A 258 -11.31 19.38 2.98
N LEU A 259 -12.55 19.70 3.40
CA LEU A 259 -13.74 19.35 2.65
C LEU A 259 -13.84 20.10 1.32
N LYS A 260 -13.46 21.38 1.31
CA LYS A 260 -13.45 22.19 0.09
C LYS A 260 -12.45 21.65 -0.94
N GLU A 261 -11.22 21.33 -0.54
CA GLU A 261 -10.20 20.75 -1.42
C GLU A 261 -10.71 19.44 -2.04
N TRP A 262 -11.34 18.58 -1.23
CA TRP A 262 -11.94 17.34 -1.73
C TRP A 262 -13.10 17.63 -2.69
N ALA A 263 -14.01 18.53 -2.36
CA ALA A 263 -15.17 18.85 -3.18
C ALA A 263 -14.75 19.44 -4.53
N ASP A 264 -13.76 20.33 -4.55
CA ASP A 264 -13.23 20.91 -5.79
C ASP A 264 -12.64 19.84 -6.71
N ALA A 265 -12.02 18.79 -6.18
CA ALA A 265 -11.36 17.73 -6.94
C ALA A 265 -12.30 16.58 -7.34
N TYR A 266 -13.24 16.20 -6.47
CA TYR A 266 -14.03 14.96 -6.59
C TYR A 266 -15.53 15.15 -6.38
N GLY A 267 -15.95 16.28 -5.80
CA GLY A 267 -17.35 16.53 -5.48
C GLY A 267 -18.21 16.84 -6.70
N ALA A 268 -19.51 16.56 -6.61
CA ALA A 268 -20.49 17.04 -7.55
C ALA A 268 -20.62 18.58 -7.49
N GLU A 269 -21.10 19.21 -8.56
CA GLU A 269 -21.28 20.68 -8.63
C GLU A 269 -22.11 21.23 -7.46
N GLU A 270 -23.12 20.48 -7.04
CA GLU A 270 -23.95 20.80 -5.88
C GLU A 270 -23.12 20.87 -4.59
N GLN A 271 -22.26 19.88 -4.35
CA GLN A 271 -21.37 19.83 -3.19
C GLN A 271 -20.33 20.96 -3.19
N LYS A 272 -19.84 21.37 -4.38
CA LYS A 272 -18.98 22.56 -4.52
C LYS A 272 -19.72 23.82 -4.08
N GLY A 273 -21.03 23.89 -4.36
CA GLY A 273 -21.91 24.98 -3.97
C GLY A 273 -21.96 25.23 -2.45
N TYR A 274 -21.81 24.19 -1.62
CA TYR A 274 -21.81 24.32 -0.16
C TYR A 274 -20.70 25.25 0.36
N PHE A 275 -19.64 25.44 -0.38
CA PHE A 275 -18.47 26.23 0.00
C PHE A 275 -18.50 27.68 -0.54
N CYS A 276 -19.58 28.11 -1.19
CA CYS A 276 -19.74 29.47 -1.70
C CYS A 276 -19.87 30.50 -0.56
N ASP A 277 -20.56 30.15 0.54
CA ASP A 277 -20.65 30.96 1.74
C ASP A 277 -19.79 30.32 2.86
N LYS A 278 -18.58 30.85 3.01
CA LYS A 278 -17.65 30.33 4.03
C LYS A 278 -18.17 30.53 5.45
N GLU A 279 -18.80 31.66 5.75
CA GLU A 279 -19.26 31.98 7.11
C GLU A 279 -20.38 31.02 7.52
N TYR A 280 -21.34 30.79 6.62
CA TYR A 280 -22.41 29.82 6.83
C TYR A 280 -21.86 28.42 7.01
N MET A 281 -20.97 27.98 6.13
CA MET A 281 -20.36 26.65 6.19
C MET A 281 -19.58 26.43 7.50
N LEU A 282 -18.86 27.42 8.01
CA LEU A 282 -18.17 27.32 9.29
C LEU A 282 -19.14 27.15 10.45
N LYS A 283 -20.32 27.79 10.42
CA LYS A 283 -21.38 27.60 11.42
C LYS A 283 -21.93 26.17 11.38
N VAL A 284 -22.20 25.66 10.17
CA VAL A 284 -22.66 24.26 9.97
C VAL A 284 -21.64 23.26 10.51
N LEU A 285 -20.36 23.42 10.13
CA LEU A 285 -19.30 22.55 10.61
C LEU A 285 -19.10 22.63 12.13
N SER A 286 -19.12 23.82 12.70
CA SER A 286 -19.01 24.00 14.14
C SER A 286 -20.13 23.27 14.89
N LEU A 287 -21.35 23.32 14.39
CA LEU A 287 -22.51 22.62 14.95
C LEU A 287 -22.34 21.10 14.83
N CYS A 288 -22.04 20.59 13.61
CA CYS A 288 -21.89 19.16 13.36
C CYS A 288 -20.73 18.53 14.11
N MET A 289 -19.62 19.27 14.30
CA MET A 289 -18.44 18.80 15.02
C MET A 289 -18.55 19.00 16.54
N GLY A 290 -19.59 19.73 17.03
CA GLY A 290 -19.74 20.03 18.44
C GLY A 290 -18.65 20.98 18.96
N VAL A 291 -18.22 21.96 18.14
CA VAL A 291 -17.24 22.98 18.57
C VAL A 291 -17.83 23.84 19.67
N GLY A 292 -17.07 24.03 20.76
CA GLY A 292 -17.54 24.77 21.95
C GLY A 292 -18.43 23.96 22.91
N GLY A 293 -18.82 22.73 22.55
CA GLY A 293 -19.56 21.81 23.41
C GLY A 293 -18.67 21.06 24.41
N LYS A 294 -19.30 20.39 25.41
CA LYS A 294 -18.60 19.57 26.41
C LYS A 294 -17.79 18.41 25.78
N LYS A 295 -18.17 17.94 24.60
CA LYS A 295 -17.52 16.82 23.92
C LYS A 295 -17.62 17.01 22.42
N ARG A 296 -16.49 16.78 21.72
CA ARG A 296 -16.44 16.77 20.26
C ARG A 296 -17.22 15.58 19.69
N ARG A 297 -17.95 15.84 18.61
CA ARG A 297 -18.69 14.79 17.87
C ARG A 297 -17.73 14.07 16.92
N LYS A 298 -17.98 12.76 16.70
CA LYS A 298 -17.15 11.88 15.86
C LYS A 298 -18.01 11.27 14.73
N ASP A 299 -18.84 12.10 14.08
CA ASP A 299 -19.81 11.62 13.09
C ASP A 299 -19.19 11.58 11.68
N PHE A 300 -18.16 12.38 11.41
CA PHE A 300 -17.48 12.42 10.12
C PHE A 300 -16.38 11.39 10.02
N VAL A 301 -16.41 10.64 8.91
CA VAL A 301 -15.43 9.57 8.61
C VAL A 301 -14.48 9.99 7.50
N PHE A 302 -15.02 10.52 6.41
CA PHE A 302 -14.29 11.01 5.24
C PHE A 302 -15.08 12.10 4.53
N ALA A 303 -14.44 12.86 3.64
CA ALA A 303 -15.03 14.07 3.08
C ALA A 303 -16.33 13.82 2.30
N LYS A 304 -16.40 12.74 1.50
CA LYS A 304 -17.61 12.38 0.76
C LYS A 304 -18.81 12.21 1.71
N GLN A 305 -18.66 11.37 2.73
CA GLN A 305 -19.70 11.12 3.74
C GLN A 305 -20.03 12.38 4.55
N ALA A 306 -19.02 13.19 4.87
CA ALA A 306 -19.25 14.45 5.58
C ALA A 306 -20.13 15.40 4.75
N CYS A 307 -19.84 15.58 3.44
CA CYS A 307 -20.65 16.39 2.53
C CYS A 307 -22.07 15.84 2.37
N GLU A 308 -22.25 14.52 2.30
CA GLU A 308 -23.56 13.88 2.28
C GLU A 308 -24.32 14.12 3.59
N THR A 309 -23.64 14.05 4.73
CA THR A 309 -24.24 14.26 6.05
C THR A 309 -24.71 15.69 6.26
N ILE A 310 -23.99 16.70 5.74
CA ILE A 310 -24.37 18.11 5.89
C ILE A 310 -25.33 18.62 4.82
N ALA A 311 -25.66 17.81 3.82
CA ALA A 311 -26.49 18.20 2.67
C ALA A 311 -27.83 18.83 3.10
N TYR A 312 -28.45 18.38 4.18
CA TYR A 312 -29.72 18.91 4.63
C TYR A 312 -29.69 20.35 5.16
N PHE A 313 -28.51 20.93 5.35
CA PHE A 313 -28.37 22.36 5.68
C PHE A 313 -28.45 23.27 4.44
N PHE A 314 -28.47 22.70 3.23
CA PHE A 314 -28.45 23.45 1.97
C PHE A 314 -29.75 23.20 1.17
N ASP A 315 -30.50 24.25 0.88
CA ASP A 315 -31.80 24.15 0.17
C ASP A 315 -31.65 23.47 -1.19
N SER A 316 -30.50 23.62 -1.87
CA SER A 316 -30.22 22.96 -3.15
C SER A 316 -30.19 21.44 -3.07
N SER A 317 -29.87 20.89 -1.90
CA SER A 317 -29.65 19.46 -1.65
C SER A 317 -30.69 18.87 -0.71
N PHE A 318 -31.53 19.70 -0.11
CA PHE A 318 -32.57 19.25 0.79
C PHE A 318 -33.70 18.61 -0.01
N ALA A 319 -33.72 17.29 -0.05
CA ALA A 319 -34.81 16.50 -0.64
C ALA A 319 -35.53 15.75 0.50
N PRO A 320 -36.65 16.27 1.02
CA PRO A 320 -37.39 15.58 2.06
C PRO A 320 -38.02 14.30 1.49
N GLU A 321 -37.70 13.16 2.08
CA GLU A 321 -38.38 11.90 1.82
C GLU A 321 -39.71 11.85 2.59
N PHE A 322 -40.82 11.71 1.86
CA PHE A 322 -42.13 11.60 2.44
C PHE A 322 -42.63 10.16 2.57
N SER A 323 -41.73 9.21 2.81
CA SER A 323 -42.12 7.84 3.14
C SER A 323 -42.21 7.67 4.65
N TYR A 324 -43.40 7.72 5.20
CA TYR A 324 -43.64 7.57 6.64
C TYR A 324 -44.04 6.12 6.95
N ARG A 325 -43.58 5.63 8.14
CA ARG A 325 -44.03 4.32 8.70
C ARG A 325 -45.44 4.36 9.25
N PHE A 326 -46.01 5.54 9.38
CA PHE A 326 -47.33 5.80 9.95
C PHE A 326 -48.29 6.31 8.89
N GLU A 327 -49.59 6.16 9.12
CA GLU A 327 -50.61 6.69 8.27
C GLU A 327 -50.49 8.22 8.12
N ALA A 328 -50.76 8.74 6.91
CA ALA A 328 -50.59 10.15 6.59
C ALA A 328 -51.31 11.11 7.53
N GLU A 329 -52.50 10.71 7.99
CA GLU A 329 -53.30 11.52 8.93
C GLU A 329 -52.64 11.64 10.31
N VAL A 330 -52.02 10.57 10.80
CA VAL A 330 -51.26 10.59 12.06
C VAL A 330 -50.03 11.49 11.93
N VAL A 331 -49.28 11.37 10.82
CA VAL A 331 -48.12 12.22 10.58
C VAL A 331 -48.53 13.70 10.50
N LYS A 332 -49.64 14.01 9.81
CA LYS A 332 -50.14 15.35 9.66
C LYS A 332 -50.54 15.94 11.03
N ALA A 333 -51.24 15.17 11.87
CA ALA A 333 -51.61 15.60 13.22
C ALA A 333 -50.35 15.93 14.04
N VAL A 334 -49.35 15.01 14.11
CA VAL A 334 -48.13 15.22 14.86
C VAL A 334 -47.37 16.46 14.35
N LEU A 335 -47.25 16.66 13.02
CA LEU A 335 -46.59 17.83 12.47
C LEU A 335 -47.35 19.15 12.76
N THR A 336 -48.69 19.09 12.87
CA THR A 336 -49.49 20.26 13.21
C THR A 336 -49.23 20.65 14.66
N ASP A 337 -49.31 19.69 15.58
CA ASP A 337 -49.02 19.89 17.01
C ASP A 337 -47.57 20.36 17.21
N PHE A 338 -46.61 19.72 16.51
CA PHE A 338 -45.20 20.16 16.56
C PHE A 338 -45.02 21.62 16.13
N LYS A 339 -45.71 22.07 15.08
CA LYS A 339 -45.64 23.43 14.57
C LYS A 339 -46.17 24.44 15.61
N GLU A 340 -47.15 24.07 16.41
CA GLU A 340 -47.74 24.93 17.45
C GLU A 340 -46.81 25.07 18.67
N ILE A 341 -46.11 23.97 19.05
CA ILE A 341 -45.21 23.98 20.23
C ILE A 341 -43.80 24.44 19.90
N TYR A 342 -43.40 24.46 18.62
CA TYR A 342 -42.03 24.81 18.20
C TYR A 342 -41.71 26.29 18.45
N ASN A 343 -40.61 26.54 19.17
CA ASN A 343 -40.05 27.86 19.34
C ASN A 343 -38.54 27.79 19.18
N HIS A 344 -37.99 28.50 18.19
CA HIS A 344 -36.56 28.51 17.87
C HIS A 344 -35.67 29.05 19.00
N SER A 345 -36.24 29.74 20.01
CA SER A 345 -35.51 30.28 21.15
C SER A 345 -35.45 29.29 22.33
N ASP A 346 -36.11 28.14 22.24
CA ASP A 346 -36.04 27.11 23.28
C ASP A 346 -34.65 26.45 23.30
N ASP A 347 -34.13 26.24 24.49
CA ASP A 347 -32.99 25.33 24.64
C ASP A 347 -33.42 23.87 24.44
N ALA A 348 -32.45 22.99 24.28
CA ALA A 348 -32.69 21.57 23.98
C ALA A 348 -33.56 20.88 25.08
N SER A 349 -33.44 21.27 26.34
CA SER A 349 -34.20 20.68 27.46
C SER A 349 -35.65 21.13 27.45
N VAL A 350 -35.88 22.41 27.22
CA VAL A 350 -37.24 23.00 27.12
C VAL A 350 -37.97 22.42 25.91
N TRP A 351 -37.28 22.40 24.74
CA TRP A 351 -37.84 21.84 23.52
C TRP A 351 -38.21 20.36 23.69
N PHE A 352 -37.31 19.54 24.25
CA PHE A 352 -37.54 18.12 24.47
C PHE A 352 -38.65 17.83 25.49
N GLY A 353 -38.80 18.73 26.47
CA GLY A 353 -39.94 18.69 27.40
C GLY A 353 -41.27 18.83 26.66
N LYS A 354 -41.41 19.85 25.82
CA LYS A 354 -42.61 20.11 25.02
C LYS A 354 -42.97 18.99 24.04
N VAL A 355 -41.97 18.32 23.45
CA VAL A 355 -42.20 17.21 22.51
C VAL A 355 -42.64 15.92 23.22
N LYS A 356 -42.37 15.79 24.52
CA LYS A 356 -42.76 14.63 25.31
C LYS A 356 -44.19 14.68 25.83
N GLU A 357 -44.77 15.88 26.01
CA GLU A 357 -46.17 16.10 26.39
C GLU A 357 -47.11 15.93 25.19
#